data_ce195958849a6febacf1ccd70f335007
#
_entry.id   ce195958849a6febacf1ccd70f335007
#
_cell.length_a   1.000
_cell.length_b   1.000
_cell.length_c   1.000
_cell.angle_alpha   90.00
_cell.angle_beta   90.00
_cell.angle_gamma   90.00
#
_symmetry.space_group_name_H-M   'P 1'
#
loop_
_entity.id
_entity.type
_entity.pdbx_description
1 polymer ?
#
loop_
_entity_poly.entity_id
_entity_poly.type
_entity_poly.pdbx_seq_one_letter_code
_entity_poly.pdbx_strand_id
1 'polypeptide(L)'
;MTDAPRPDEPPPFGAHEPYPPAPTHSLDGASGDDLLPPIEPPSARFIIQLFVVPALIVMLVVGVWIVVSWLVHRTTMRPEDLIEGLESASVARWQRASELADLLRNERFTEFRNNGKAATQLAAILDREVDAAEAGERMDEQSVTLRYFLARALGEFRVDEGTDALLKAATTSRDPREAIVRRGALEALAIRVEWATPAAVEARLAGLFAAKISGRT
;
A
#
# COMPACT_ATOMS: atom_id res chain seq x y z
N MET A 1 -21.81 61.21 -18.02
CA MET A 1 -22.03 60.74 -16.65
C MET A 1 -23.46 60.32 -16.57
N THR A 2 -23.70 59.03 -16.86
CA THR A 2 -25.05 58.48 -16.94
C THR A 2 -25.17 57.51 -15.77
N ASP A 3 -26.03 57.92 -14.85
CA ASP A 3 -26.34 57.23 -13.60
C ASP A 3 -27.20 56.00 -13.93
N ALA A 4 -26.69 54.80 -13.59
CA ALA A 4 -27.42 53.56 -13.80
C ALA A 4 -28.25 53.25 -12.56
N PRO A 5 -29.53 52.86 -12.71
CA PRO A 5 -30.44 52.57 -11.58
C PRO A 5 -30.03 51.30 -10.83
N ARG A 6 -30.12 51.33 -9.49
CA ARG A 6 -29.90 50.19 -8.57
C ARG A 6 -31.04 49.15 -8.67
N PRO A 7 -30.72 47.85 -8.64
CA PRO A 7 -31.71 46.78 -8.84
C PRO A 7 -32.43 46.25 -7.58
N ASP A 8 -32.53 46.99 -6.48
CA ASP A 8 -33.05 46.47 -5.20
C ASP A 8 -34.14 47.35 -4.54
N GLU A 9 -35.11 47.81 -5.32
CA GLU A 9 -36.28 48.46 -4.72
C GLU A 9 -37.53 47.58 -4.89
N PRO A 10 -38.13 47.02 -3.79
CA PRO A 10 -39.35 46.24 -3.89
C PRO A 10 -40.52 47.10 -4.27
N PRO A 11 -41.51 46.59 -5.07
CA PRO A 11 -42.62 47.38 -5.51
C PRO A 11 -43.57 47.77 -4.34
N PRO A 12 -44.19 48.95 -4.39
CA PRO A 12 -45.07 49.40 -3.34
C PRO A 12 -46.33 48.49 -3.25
N PHE A 13 -46.70 48.18 -2.02
CA PHE A 13 -47.89 47.42 -1.72
C PHE A 13 -49.14 48.11 -2.32
N GLY A 14 -49.64 47.52 -3.37
CA GLY A 14 -50.89 47.94 -4.00
C GLY A 14 -52.10 47.70 -3.11
N ALA A 15 -53.02 48.61 -3.16
CA ALA A 15 -54.25 48.67 -2.43
C ALA A 15 -55.04 47.37 -2.52
N HIS A 16 -55.48 46.85 -1.37
CA HIS A 16 -56.42 45.77 -1.26
C HIS A 16 -57.72 46.09 -1.98
N GLU A 17 -57.99 45.47 -3.09
CA GLU A 17 -59.36 45.39 -3.59
C GLU A 17 -60.18 44.53 -2.64
N PRO A 18 -61.42 44.97 -2.30
CA PRO A 18 -62.30 44.17 -1.45
C PRO A 18 -62.72 42.92 -2.17
N TYR A 19 -62.39 41.77 -1.59
CA TYR A 19 -62.88 40.46 -2.05
C TYR A 19 -64.41 40.41 -2.07
N PRO A 20 -64.99 39.92 -3.15
CA PRO A 20 -66.42 39.66 -3.17
C PRO A 20 -66.76 38.59 -2.12
N PRO A 21 -67.96 38.69 -1.46
CA PRO A 21 -68.34 37.71 -0.45
C PRO A 21 -68.46 36.34 -1.08
N ALA A 22 -67.79 35.36 -0.41
CA ALA A 22 -67.83 33.97 -0.81
C ALA A 22 -69.30 33.47 -0.84
N PRO A 23 -69.73 32.70 -1.85
CA PRO A 23 -71.03 32.08 -1.90
C PRO A 23 -71.14 31.12 -0.70
N THR A 24 -72.13 31.40 0.15
CA THR A 24 -72.56 30.48 1.23
C THR A 24 -73.22 29.28 0.58
N HIS A 25 -72.43 28.28 0.24
CA HIS A 25 -72.96 26.95 -0.05
C HIS A 25 -73.40 26.32 1.26
N SER A 26 -74.68 26.15 1.41
CA SER A 26 -75.29 25.35 2.47
C SER A 26 -74.68 23.96 2.41
N LEU A 27 -73.89 23.62 3.43
CA LEU A 27 -73.38 22.26 3.61
C LEU A 27 -74.54 21.38 4.17
N ASP A 28 -75.53 21.10 3.32
CA ASP A 28 -76.48 20.06 3.64
C ASP A 28 -75.88 18.69 3.27
N GLY A 29 -75.47 17.95 4.29
CA GLY A 29 -75.67 16.51 4.37
C GLY A 29 -74.66 15.61 3.61
N ALA A 30 -73.54 16.10 3.11
CA ALA A 30 -72.50 15.19 2.65
C ALA A 30 -71.52 14.88 3.81
N SER A 31 -71.65 13.70 4.36
CA SER A 31 -70.58 13.16 5.27
C SER A 31 -69.28 13.27 4.60
N GLY A 32 -68.32 14.00 5.21
CA GLY A 32 -66.99 14.27 4.65
C GLY A 32 -66.10 13.03 4.35
N ASP A 33 -66.64 11.86 4.61
CA ASP A 33 -65.95 10.58 4.31
C ASP A 33 -66.19 10.10 2.86
N ASP A 34 -67.18 10.63 2.14
CA ASP A 34 -67.46 10.19 0.76
C ASP A 34 -66.61 10.93 -0.30
N LEU A 35 -65.87 11.96 0.08
CA LEU A 35 -65.06 12.77 -0.85
C LEU A 35 -63.60 12.37 -0.93
N LEU A 36 -63.17 11.45 -0.10
CA LEU A 36 -61.78 10.96 -0.16
C LEU A 36 -61.74 9.70 -1.03
N PRO A 37 -60.90 9.65 -2.07
CA PRO A 37 -60.72 8.43 -2.83
C PRO A 37 -60.24 7.31 -1.87
N PRO A 38 -60.78 6.09 -2.00
CA PRO A 38 -60.40 4.99 -1.15
C PRO A 38 -58.89 4.76 -1.24
N ILE A 39 -58.18 4.95 -0.13
CA ILE A 39 -56.73 4.67 -0.05
C ILE A 39 -56.60 3.14 -0.02
N GLU A 40 -56.32 2.55 -1.17
CA GLU A 40 -55.99 1.12 -1.23
C GLU A 40 -54.67 0.89 -0.47
N PRO A 41 -54.67 0.00 0.53
CA PRO A 41 -53.43 -0.33 1.22
C PRO A 41 -52.41 -0.93 0.22
N PRO A 42 -51.16 -0.54 0.29
CA PRO A 42 -50.15 -1.03 -0.62
C PRO A 42 -50.11 -2.57 -0.57
N SER A 43 -50.12 -3.21 -1.73
CA SER A 43 -50.16 -4.67 -1.80
C SER A 43 -48.85 -5.24 -1.13
N ALA A 44 -49.03 -6.34 -0.40
CA ALA A 44 -47.91 -7.00 0.28
C ALA A 44 -46.72 -7.29 -0.70
N ARG A 45 -47.06 -7.53 -1.96
CA ARG A 45 -46.09 -7.71 -3.03
C ARG A 45 -45.26 -6.45 -3.30
N PHE A 46 -45.85 -5.27 -3.25
CA PHE A 46 -45.17 -4.00 -3.42
C PHE A 46 -44.23 -3.72 -2.25
N ILE A 47 -44.66 -4.00 -1.01
CA ILE A 47 -43.82 -3.84 0.19
C ILE A 47 -42.60 -4.79 0.12
N ILE A 48 -42.84 -6.07 -0.24
CA ILE A 48 -41.76 -7.04 -0.40
C ILE A 48 -40.78 -6.56 -1.48
N GLN A 49 -41.25 -6.12 -2.63
CA GLN A 49 -40.39 -5.65 -3.71
C GLN A 49 -39.59 -4.40 -3.31
N LEU A 50 -40.17 -3.49 -2.54
CA LEU A 50 -39.51 -2.28 -2.07
C LEU A 50 -38.31 -2.57 -1.13
N PHE A 51 -38.41 -3.62 -0.33
CA PHE A 51 -37.35 -3.98 0.62
C PHE A 51 -36.41 -5.08 0.10
N VAL A 52 -36.95 -6.08 -0.58
CA VAL A 52 -36.16 -7.23 -1.04
C VAL A 52 -35.17 -6.83 -2.14
N VAL A 53 -35.59 -5.99 -3.08
CA VAL A 53 -34.70 -5.58 -4.18
C VAL A 53 -33.46 -4.78 -3.66
N PRO A 54 -33.64 -3.73 -2.82
CA PRO A 54 -32.47 -3.05 -2.24
C PRO A 54 -31.62 -3.97 -1.34
N ALA A 55 -32.24 -4.85 -0.55
CA ALA A 55 -31.55 -5.79 0.30
C ALA A 55 -30.68 -6.76 -0.52
N LEU A 56 -31.21 -7.23 -1.66
CA LEU A 56 -30.48 -8.13 -2.55
C LEU A 56 -29.28 -7.43 -3.20
N ILE A 57 -29.43 -6.17 -3.61
CA ILE A 57 -28.34 -5.35 -4.16
C ILE A 57 -27.25 -5.17 -3.10
N VAL A 58 -27.62 -4.80 -1.87
CA VAL A 58 -26.66 -4.63 -0.77
C VAL A 58 -25.93 -5.95 -0.49
N MET A 59 -26.67 -7.06 -0.42
CA MET A 59 -26.06 -8.38 -0.20
C MET A 59 -25.09 -8.77 -1.31
N LEU A 60 -25.42 -8.46 -2.57
CA LEU A 60 -24.54 -8.69 -3.71
C LEU A 60 -23.26 -7.86 -3.61
N VAL A 61 -23.36 -6.56 -3.30
CA VAL A 61 -22.19 -5.68 -3.14
C VAL A 61 -21.31 -6.13 -1.99
N VAL A 62 -21.89 -6.46 -0.84
CA VAL A 62 -21.16 -6.99 0.32
C VAL A 62 -20.52 -8.33 -0.01
N GLY A 63 -21.24 -9.23 -0.71
CA GLY A 63 -20.69 -10.51 -1.16
C GLY A 63 -19.50 -10.35 -2.08
N VAL A 64 -19.58 -9.47 -3.09
CA VAL A 64 -18.45 -9.16 -3.97
C VAL A 64 -17.29 -8.58 -3.16
N TRP A 65 -17.56 -7.65 -2.25
CA TRP A 65 -16.52 -7.06 -1.40
C TRP A 65 -15.81 -8.11 -0.53
N ILE A 66 -16.56 -9.04 0.08
CA ILE A 66 -15.99 -10.15 0.87
C ILE A 66 -15.12 -11.05 -0.03
N VAL A 67 -15.60 -11.40 -1.23
CA VAL A 67 -14.83 -12.25 -2.17
C VAL A 67 -13.55 -11.56 -2.60
N VAL A 68 -13.61 -10.28 -2.96
CA VAL A 68 -12.42 -9.48 -3.34
C VAL A 68 -11.45 -9.37 -2.15
N SER A 69 -11.95 -9.04 -0.96
CA SER A 69 -11.12 -8.97 0.26
C SER A 69 -10.45 -10.31 0.57
N TRP A 70 -11.18 -11.42 0.44
CA TRP A 70 -10.65 -12.75 0.65
C TRP A 70 -9.60 -13.15 -0.40
N LEU A 71 -9.82 -12.78 -1.67
CA LEU A 71 -8.86 -13.01 -2.74
C LEU A 71 -7.57 -12.20 -2.52
N VAL A 72 -7.70 -10.91 -2.17
CA VAL A 72 -6.55 -10.05 -1.84
C VAL A 72 -5.78 -10.58 -0.63
N HIS A 73 -6.47 -11.08 0.41
CA HIS A 73 -5.80 -11.65 1.59
C HIS A 73 -5.17 -13.03 1.32
N ARG A 74 -5.66 -13.78 0.33
CA ARG A 74 -5.02 -15.05 -0.08
C ARG A 74 -3.79 -14.88 -0.94
N THR A 75 -3.63 -13.76 -1.60
CA THR A 75 -2.41 -13.40 -2.33
C THR A 75 -1.34 -12.79 -1.42
N THR A 76 -1.36 -13.06 -0.11
CA THR A 76 -0.23 -12.72 0.77
C THR A 76 0.95 -13.56 0.28
N MET A 77 1.77 -12.97 -0.59
CA MET A 77 3.03 -13.57 -1.03
C MET A 77 3.83 -13.93 0.21
N ARG A 78 4.23 -15.19 0.32
CA ARG A 78 5.09 -15.62 1.40
C ARG A 78 6.51 -15.12 1.10
N PRO A 79 7.27 -14.70 2.12
CA PRO A 79 8.65 -14.27 1.90
C PRO A 79 9.50 -15.35 1.21
N GLU A 80 9.23 -16.63 1.50
CA GLU A 80 9.91 -17.77 0.89
C GLU A 80 9.70 -17.82 -0.62
N ASP A 81 8.45 -17.61 -1.08
CA ASP A 81 8.08 -17.64 -2.51
C ASP A 81 8.78 -16.50 -3.27
N LEU A 82 8.95 -15.35 -2.61
CA LEU A 82 9.69 -14.22 -3.17
C LEU A 82 11.19 -14.55 -3.31
N ILE A 83 11.81 -15.17 -2.30
CA ILE A 83 13.23 -15.55 -2.35
C ILE A 83 13.45 -16.60 -3.45
N GLU A 84 12.61 -17.63 -3.53
CA GLU A 84 12.67 -18.63 -4.60
C GLU A 84 12.52 -17.97 -5.99
N GLY A 85 11.61 -17.02 -6.11
CA GLY A 85 11.41 -16.27 -7.34
C GLY A 85 12.59 -15.37 -7.74
N LEU A 86 13.49 -15.01 -6.80
CA LEU A 86 14.71 -14.26 -7.10
C LEU A 86 15.81 -15.12 -7.74
N GLU A 87 15.76 -16.44 -7.59
CA GLU A 87 16.71 -17.36 -8.25
C GLU A 87 16.42 -17.50 -9.75
N SER A 88 15.19 -17.29 -10.17
CA SER A 88 14.81 -17.36 -11.59
C SER A 88 15.33 -16.16 -12.37
N ALA A 89 15.86 -16.39 -13.58
CA ALA A 89 16.32 -15.33 -14.48
C ALA A 89 15.16 -14.57 -15.12
N SER A 90 14.44 -13.78 -14.33
CA SER A 90 13.28 -12.99 -14.76
C SER A 90 13.58 -11.50 -14.72
N VAL A 91 13.08 -10.74 -15.69
CA VAL A 91 13.18 -9.27 -15.74
C VAL A 91 12.56 -8.61 -14.49
N ALA A 92 11.62 -9.27 -13.83
CA ALA A 92 10.91 -8.77 -12.66
C ALA A 92 11.62 -9.05 -11.31
N ARG A 93 12.89 -9.53 -11.31
CA ARG A 93 13.62 -9.86 -10.06
C ARG A 93 13.74 -8.67 -9.11
N TRP A 94 14.03 -7.49 -9.64
CA TRP A 94 14.15 -6.28 -8.81
C TRP A 94 12.83 -5.92 -8.12
N GLN A 95 11.67 -6.15 -8.77
CA GLN A 95 10.35 -5.91 -8.17
C GLN A 95 10.13 -6.85 -6.99
N ARG A 96 10.44 -8.15 -7.15
CA ARG A 96 10.34 -9.13 -6.05
C ARG A 96 11.28 -8.79 -4.88
N ALA A 97 12.48 -8.30 -5.18
CA ALA A 97 13.41 -7.84 -4.15
C ALA A 97 12.86 -6.62 -3.40
N SER A 98 12.22 -5.68 -4.10
CA SER A 98 11.55 -4.53 -3.51
C SER A 98 10.38 -4.96 -2.63
N GLU A 99 9.51 -5.83 -3.14
CA GLU A 99 8.38 -6.40 -2.39
C GLU A 99 8.84 -7.14 -1.13
N LEU A 100 9.92 -7.93 -1.23
CA LEU A 100 10.52 -8.62 -0.09
C LEU A 100 11.03 -7.64 0.96
N ALA A 101 11.73 -6.57 0.55
CA ALA A 101 12.24 -5.55 1.46
C ALA A 101 11.10 -4.83 2.21
N ASP A 102 10.02 -4.50 1.52
CA ASP A 102 8.86 -3.85 2.12
C ASP A 102 8.06 -4.81 3.02
N LEU A 103 7.95 -6.08 2.62
CA LEU A 103 7.27 -7.11 3.38
C LEU A 103 8.00 -7.40 4.70
N LEU A 104 9.33 -7.49 4.68
CA LEU A 104 10.15 -7.75 5.87
C LEU A 104 10.10 -6.60 6.90
N ARG A 105 9.76 -5.38 6.50
CA ARG A 105 9.52 -4.26 7.42
C ARG A 105 8.26 -4.41 8.25
N ASN A 106 7.30 -5.20 7.77
CA ASN A 106 6.06 -5.40 8.49
C ASN A 106 6.29 -6.29 9.72
N GLU A 107 5.73 -5.88 10.86
CA GLU A 107 5.86 -6.58 12.14
C GLU A 107 5.33 -8.02 12.10
N ARG A 108 4.42 -8.33 11.17
CA ARG A 108 3.89 -9.68 10.97
C ARG A 108 4.98 -10.71 10.63
N PHE A 109 6.11 -10.27 10.07
CA PHE A 109 7.21 -11.14 9.64
C PHE A 109 8.40 -11.10 10.58
N THR A 110 8.19 -10.70 11.84
CA THR A 110 9.25 -10.65 12.84
C THR A 110 9.92 -12.01 13.06
N GLU A 111 9.15 -13.10 13.04
CA GLU A 111 9.70 -14.46 13.14
C GLU A 111 10.54 -14.81 11.91
N PHE A 112 10.10 -14.44 10.72
CA PHE A 112 10.83 -14.70 9.48
C PHE A 112 12.17 -13.95 9.44
N ARG A 113 12.25 -12.76 10.02
CA ARG A 113 13.52 -12.01 10.15
C ARG A 113 14.60 -12.75 10.94
N ASN A 114 14.23 -13.73 11.73
CA ASN A 114 15.16 -14.59 12.47
C ASN A 114 15.52 -15.88 11.70
N ASN A 115 15.10 -16.02 10.44
CA ASN A 115 15.36 -17.20 9.62
C ASN A 115 16.76 -17.08 8.95
N GLY A 116 17.77 -17.70 9.57
CA GLY A 116 19.14 -17.70 9.06
C GLY A 116 19.28 -18.37 7.69
N LYS A 117 18.45 -19.38 7.36
CA LYS A 117 18.48 -20.03 6.04
C LYS A 117 18.04 -19.06 4.94
N ALA A 118 16.96 -18.34 5.17
CA ALA A 118 16.46 -17.34 4.23
C ALA A 118 17.49 -16.20 4.04
N ALA A 119 18.10 -15.74 5.14
CA ALA A 119 19.17 -14.74 5.09
C ALA A 119 20.38 -15.25 4.28
N THR A 120 20.80 -16.50 4.47
CA THR A 120 21.91 -17.12 3.72
C THR A 120 21.59 -17.23 2.23
N GLN A 121 20.38 -17.64 1.87
CA GLN A 121 19.94 -17.69 0.46
C GLN A 121 19.98 -16.30 -0.18
N LEU A 122 19.42 -15.31 0.49
CA LEU A 122 19.40 -13.94 -0.01
C LEU A 122 20.82 -13.36 -0.13
N ALA A 123 21.70 -13.64 0.84
CA ALA A 123 23.11 -13.27 0.81
C ALA A 123 23.84 -13.88 -0.39
N ALA A 124 23.63 -15.16 -0.67
CA ALA A 124 24.22 -15.84 -1.82
C ALA A 124 23.75 -15.26 -3.16
N ILE A 125 22.50 -14.78 -3.23
CA ILE A 125 22.00 -14.08 -4.41
C ILE A 125 22.69 -12.72 -4.55
N LEU A 126 22.82 -11.96 -3.46
CA LEU A 126 23.49 -10.65 -3.46
C LEU A 126 24.96 -10.80 -3.86
N ASP A 127 25.68 -11.75 -3.28
CA ASP A 127 27.08 -12.03 -3.59
C ASP A 127 27.28 -12.32 -5.08
N ARG A 128 26.46 -13.17 -5.66
CA ARG A 128 26.48 -13.53 -7.08
C ARG A 128 26.26 -12.32 -7.99
N GLU A 129 25.32 -11.44 -7.61
CA GLU A 129 25.04 -10.22 -8.37
C GLU A 129 26.18 -9.17 -8.23
N VAL A 130 26.83 -9.11 -7.07
CA VAL A 130 27.99 -8.25 -6.84
C VAL A 130 29.20 -8.78 -7.63
N ASP A 131 29.47 -10.09 -7.61
CA ASP A 131 30.57 -10.73 -8.37
C ASP A 131 30.38 -10.53 -9.88
N ALA A 132 29.16 -10.68 -10.40
CA ALA A 132 28.86 -10.42 -11.80
C ALA A 132 29.12 -8.96 -12.18
N ALA A 133 28.80 -8.02 -11.30
CA ALA A 133 29.10 -6.60 -11.50
C ALA A 133 30.61 -6.33 -11.47
N GLU A 134 31.34 -6.97 -10.58
CA GLU A 134 32.82 -6.87 -10.53
C GLU A 134 33.50 -7.41 -11.79
N ALA A 135 32.90 -8.43 -12.41
CA ALA A 135 33.31 -8.93 -13.72
C ALA A 135 32.98 -8.01 -14.89
N GLY A 136 32.23 -6.92 -14.63
CA GLY A 136 31.73 -5.99 -15.67
C GLY A 136 30.43 -6.43 -16.33
N GLU A 137 29.81 -7.46 -15.80
CA GLU A 137 28.50 -7.95 -16.23
C GLU A 137 27.37 -7.25 -15.45
N ARG A 138 26.14 -7.28 -15.99
CA ARG A 138 24.94 -6.83 -15.28
C ARG A 138 25.04 -5.42 -14.67
N MET A 139 25.59 -4.49 -15.46
CA MET A 139 25.71 -3.09 -15.09
C MET A 139 24.53 -2.23 -15.55
N ASP A 140 23.46 -2.87 -16.04
CA ASP A 140 22.21 -2.21 -16.37
C ASP A 140 21.46 -1.71 -15.12
N GLU A 141 20.56 -0.76 -15.31
CA GLU A 141 19.83 -0.12 -14.23
C GLU A 141 19.00 -1.11 -13.40
N GLN A 142 18.44 -2.14 -14.03
CA GLN A 142 17.64 -3.16 -13.34
C GLN A 142 18.51 -4.01 -12.41
N SER A 143 19.71 -4.39 -12.85
CA SER A 143 20.65 -5.16 -12.04
C SER A 143 21.21 -4.34 -10.87
N VAL A 144 21.49 -3.06 -11.08
CA VAL A 144 21.87 -2.13 -9.99
C VAL A 144 20.73 -1.98 -8.99
N THR A 145 19.50 -1.80 -9.46
CA THR A 145 18.29 -1.69 -8.61
C THR A 145 18.04 -2.98 -7.85
N LEU A 146 18.23 -4.14 -8.48
CA LEU A 146 18.14 -5.45 -7.83
C LEU A 146 19.10 -5.55 -6.64
N ARG A 147 20.41 -5.25 -6.84
CA ARG A 147 21.41 -5.29 -5.75
C ARG A 147 21.04 -4.36 -4.60
N TYR A 148 20.55 -3.16 -4.91
CA TYR A 148 20.06 -2.22 -3.90
C TYR A 148 18.95 -2.80 -3.03
N PHE A 149 17.91 -3.38 -3.65
CA PHE A 149 16.79 -3.94 -2.90
C PHE A 149 17.16 -5.23 -2.17
N LEU A 150 18.04 -6.06 -2.74
CA LEU A 150 18.60 -7.23 -2.04
C LEU A 150 19.34 -6.81 -0.76
N ALA A 151 20.18 -5.78 -0.84
CA ALA A 151 20.87 -5.26 0.33
C ALA A 151 19.90 -4.72 1.39
N ARG A 152 18.85 -3.98 0.97
CA ARG A 152 17.82 -3.51 1.88
C ARG A 152 17.04 -4.65 2.54
N ALA A 153 16.60 -5.63 1.77
CA ALA A 153 15.90 -6.80 2.30
C ALA A 153 16.76 -7.56 3.30
N LEU A 154 18.06 -7.75 2.98
CA LEU A 154 19.00 -8.43 3.85
C LEU A 154 19.25 -7.67 5.16
N GLY A 155 19.17 -6.35 5.15
CA GLY A 155 19.26 -5.49 6.34
C GLY A 155 18.17 -5.69 7.36
N GLU A 156 16.98 -6.14 6.94
CA GLU A 156 15.84 -6.37 7.83
C GLU A 156 15.96 -7.69 8.65
N PHE A 157 16.86 -8.60 8.26
CA PHE A 157 17.10 -9.82 9.01
C PHE A 157 17.86 -9.54 10.31
N ARG A 158 17.45 -10.20 11.38
CA ARG A 158 18.00 -10.09 12.73
C ARG A 158 18.97 -11.22 13.07
N VAL A 159 19.67 -11.70 12.07
CA VAL A 159 20.63 -12.80 12.16
C VAL A 159 21.95 -12.36 11.54
N ASP A 160 23.01 -13.02 11.89
CA ASP A 160 24.35 -12.64 11.44
C ASP A 160 24.63 -12.97 9.97
N GLU A 161 23.92 -13.94 9.45
CA GLU A 161 24.04 -14.40 8.07
C GLU A 161 23.79 -13.25 7.09
N GLY A 162 24.65 -13.14 6.11
CA GLY A 162 24.58 -12.11 5.07
C GLY A 162 25.29 -10.79 5.42
N THR A 163 25.90 -10.64 6.60
CA THR A 163 26.67 -9.43 6.91
C THR A 163 27.87 -9.28 6.00
N ASP A 164 28.56 -10.37 5.66
CA ASP A 164 29.73 -10.33 4.76
C ASP A 164 29.32 -9.92 3.33
N ALA A 165 28.16 -10.39 2.84
CA ALA A 165 27.61 -9.97 1.56
C ALA A 165 27.27 -8.45 1.55
N LEU A 166 26.73 -7.93 2.66
CA LEU A 166 26.50 -6.50 2.80
C LEU A 166 27.79 -5.69 2.83
N LEU A 167 28.82 -6.16 3.56
CA LEU A 167 30.13 -5.52 3.60
C LEU A 167 30.77 -5.47 2.23
N LYS A 168 30.70 -6.57 1.47
CA LYS A 168 31.17 -6.64 0.10
C LYS A 168 30.44 -5.64 -0.80
N ALA A 169 29.12 -5.62 -0.74
CA ALA A 169 28.30 -4.67 -1.49
C ALA A 169 28.58 -3.20 -1.11
N ALA A 170 28.90 -2.92 0.16
CA ALA A 170 29.27 -1.59 0.66
C ALA A 170 30.63 -1.12 0.17
N THR A 171 31.52 -2.02 -0.23
CA THR A 171 32.91 -1.70 -0.67
C THR A 171 33.10 -1.66 -2.18
N THR A 172 32.05 -1.97 -2.98
CA THR A 172 32.09 -1.85 -4.45
C THR A 172 32.40 -0.41 -4.87
N SER A 173 33.39 -0.16 -5.69
CA SER A 173 33.84 1.20 -6.03
C SER A 173 34.03 1.48 -7.52
N ARG A 174 33.77 0.49 -8.37
CA ARG A 174 34.15 0.55 -9.79
C ARG A 174 33.31 1.46 -10.64
N ASP A 175 31.99 1.55 -10.37
CA ASP A 175 31.06 2.32 -11.18
C ASP A 175 30.31 3.35 -10.32
N PRO A 176 30.17 4.59 -10.79
CA PRO A 176 29.35 5.62 -10.09
C PRO A 176 27.90 5.19 -9.86
N ARG A 177 27.31 4.38 -10.76
CA ARG A 177 25.94 3.85 -10.63
C ARG A 177 25.77 2.96 -9.41
N GLU A 178 26.84 2.33 -8.93
CA GLU A 178 26.82 1.50 -7.72
C GLU A 178 26.80 2.31 -6.41
N ALA A 179 26.85 3.64 -6.48
CA ALA A 179 26.72 4.49 -5.29
C ALA A 179 25.42 4.22 -4.52
N ILE A 180 24.33 3.91 -5.22
CA ILE A 180 23.05 3.56 -4.59
C ILE A 180 23.12 2.20 -3.87
N VAL A 181 23.83 1.21 -4.45
CA VAL A 181 24.02 -0.11 -3.85
C VAL A 181 24.86 0.01 -2.57
N ARG A 182 25.99 0.74 -2.64
CA ARG A 182 26.82 1.02 -1.46
C ARG A 182 26.04 1.69 -0.34
N ARG A 183 25.25 2.69 -0.69
CA ARG A 183 24.39 3.39 0.27
C ARG A 183 23.37 2.43 0.90
N GLY A 184 22.66 1.65 0.10
CA GLY A 184 21.69 0.67 0.60
C GLY A 184 22.33 -0.39 1.50
N ALA A 185 23.53 -0.86 1.15
CA ALA A 185 24.27 -1.81 1.97
C ALA A 185 24.73 -1.19 3.31
N LEU A 186 25.19 0.06 3.32
CA LEU A 186 25.56 0.78 4.54
C LEU A 186 24.35 1.04 5.44
N GLU A 187 23.21 1.44 4.87
CA GLU A 187 21.96 1.60 5.59
C GLU A 187 21.49 0.27 6.22
N ALA A 188 21.60 -0.84 5.47
CA ALA A 188 21.29 -2.18 5.95
C ALA A 188 22.21 -2.62 7.11
N LEU A 189 23.52 -2.34 7.01
CA LEU A 189 24.47 -2.60 8.08
C LEU A 189 24.17 -1.76 9.33
N ALA A 190 23.75 -0.50 9.16
CA ALA A 190 23.38 0.37 10.29
C ALA A 190 22.14 -0.18 11.02
N ILE A 191 21.12 -0.65 10.29
CA ILE A 191 19.95 -1.30 10.88
C ILE A 191 20.36 -2.53 11.69
N ARG A 192 21.28 -3.34 11.17
CA ARG A 192 21.76 -4.55 11.86
C ARG A 192 22.52 -4.26 13.15
N VAL A 193 23.23 -3.13 13.21
CA VAL A 193 23.94 -2.71 14.43
C VAL A 193 22.98 -2.47 15.58
N GLU A 194 21.76 -2.01 15.33
CA GLU A 194 20.74 -1.83 16.37
C GLU A 194 20.33 -3.15 17.06
N TRP A 195 20.45 -4.27 16.34
CA TRP A 195 20.08 -5.60 16.84
C TRP A 195 21.27 -6.42 17.31
N ALA A 196 22.48 -6.06 16.90
CA ALA A 196 23.69 -6.77 17.28
C ALA A 196 24.15 -6.37 18.69
N THR A 197 24.71 -7.33 19.43
CA THR A 197 25.36 -6.99 20.68
C THR A 197 26.61 -6.15 20.42
N PRO A 198 26.92 -5.14 21.26
CA PRO A 198 28.10 -4.29 21.07
C PRO A 198 29.39 -5.09 20.87
N ALA A 199 29.56 -6.19 21.58
CA ALA A 199 30.72 -7.08 21.47
C ALA A 199 30.84 -7.75 20.08
N ALA A 200 29.72 -8.12 19.46
CA ALA A 200 29.72 -8.70 18.10
C ALA A 200 30.10 -7.65 17.06
N VAL A 201 29.65 -6.40 17.23
CA VAL A 201 30.02 -5.28 16.35
C VAL A 201 31.53 -4.98 16.44
N GLU A 202 32.06 -4.89 17.65
CA GLU A 202 33.49 -4.64 17.89
C GLU A 202 34.38 -5.73 17.28
N ALA A 203 34.05 -7.01 17.49
CA ALA A 203 34.80 -8.15 16.93
C ALA A 203 34.82 -8.11 15.40
N ARG A 204 33.72 -7.73 14.76
CA ARG A 204 33.64 -7.61 13.28
C ARG A 204 34.40 -6.42 12.75
N LEU A 205 34.30 -5.26 13.38
CA LEU A 205 35.11 -4.10 13.02
C LEU A 205 36.62 -4.40 13.13
N ALA A 206 37.01 -5.05 14.23
CA ALA A 206 38.42 -5.47 14.42
C ALA A 206 38.87 -6.42 13.30
N GLY A 207 38.07 -7.38 12.89
CA GLY A 207 38.34 -8.30 11.78
C GLY A 207 38.51 -7.57 10.43
N LEU A 208 37.64 -6.61 10.15
CA LEU A 208 37.71 -5.79 8.92
C LEU A 208 38.97 -4.93 8.86
N PHE A 209 39.35 -4.30 9.98
CA PHE A 209 40.58 -3.52 10.06
C PHE A 209 41.83 -4.40 9.89
N ALA A 210 41.84 -5.59 10.50
CA ALA A 210 42.92 -6.55 10.36
C ALA A 210 43.10 -7.03 8.89
N ALA A 211 41.99 -7.36 8.22
CA ALA A 211 42.02 -7.78 6.81
C ALA A 211 42.50 -6.66 5.88
N LYS A 212 42.09 -5.41 6.13
CA LYS A 212 42.52 -4.26 5.33
C LYS A 212 44.01 -3.91 5.53
N ILE A 213 44.53 -4.15 6.72
CA ILE A 213 45.97 -3.95 7.01
C ILE A 213 46.81 -5.06 6.33
N SER A 214 46.35 -6.32 6.41
CA SER A 214 47.03 -7.47 5.81
C SER A 214 47.05 -7.44 4.26
N GLY A 215 46.02 -6.86 3.63
CA GLY A 215 45.96 -6.75 2.16
C GLY A 215 46.76 -5.56 1.57
N ARG A 216 47.52 -4.82 2.39
CA ARG A 216 48.41 -3.71 1.96
C ARG A 216 49.88 -4.05 1.96
N THR A 217 50.26 -5.27 2.30
CA THR A 217 51.60 -5.81 2.16
C THR A 217 51.71 -6.65 0.90
#